data_c1123e2966a7051d154a1ac7c3c3891b
#
_entry.id   c1123e2966a7051d154a1ac7c3c3891b
#
_cell.length_a   1.000
_cell.length_b   1.000
_cell.length_c   1.000
_cell.angle_alpha   90.00
_cell.angle_beta   90.00
_cell.angle_gamma   90.00
#
_symmetry.space_group_name_H-M   'P 1'
#
loop_
_entity.id
_entity.type
_entity.pdbx_description
1 polymer ?
#
loop_
_entity_poly.entity_id
_entity_poly.type
_entity_poly.pdbx_seq_one_letter_code
_entity_poly.pdbx_strand_id
1 'polypeptide(L)'
;MKTASSAEAVSGSLSSFPTIAYCLFPIFSSGPLQVQCKFLAGWSDSPERSVSFSVSLLLPPLAAFLAPHGPMQYFRQHFLDTTFKGLYQANAFDIALLIPYFVVLILLASYGLHRYVLVYLYYKHKDRRTTEPASHFSDLPRVTVQLPIFNEQFVVERLLDAICRLDYPLDKLDIQVLDDSTDETVAVARGAVEYYASRGFPITYHHRTNREGYKAGALAEGLKSAMGEFVTIFDADFVPPADFLMRTIHHFTDPKIGMVQTRWTHINRNYSFLTEVEAILLDGHFVLEHSGRARSGVFFNFNGTAGVWRRAAIDEAGGWQHDTLTEDTDLSYRAQLKGWKFVYLQDVECPAELPVEMTAFKTQQARWAKGLIQTGKKILPRVLKSDQPFRVKLEAWYHLTANLSYPLMIVLSVLLLPAMVIRFYQGWFQMLYIDLPLFLASTFSISSFYLVSQRELFPRKWPRALLYIPFLMALGIGLTITNTRAVLEALLGWQSPFARTPKYHVESKKDKVRASQYRRRLGWVPWLELLIGGYFALTVYYAIDNENYITVPFLILFVIGYWYTGLMSLLQGRFAGLSLSADAHSKPFPVGV
;
A
#
# COMPACT_ATOMS: atom_id res chain seq x y z
N MET A 1 69.60 -28.51 11.43
CA MET A 1 69.38 -29.05 10.06
C MET A 1 68.02 -28.56 9.58
N LYS A 2 68.07 -27.62 8.70
CA LYS A 2 67.42 -27.58 7.37
C LYS A 2 65.92 -27.89 7.43
N THR A 3 64.98 -27.11 6.93
CA THR A 3 64.79 -26.03 5.95
C THR A 3 63.33 -25.66 6.02
N ALA A 4 62.93 -24.46 6.16
CA ALA A 4 62.48 -23.46 5.23
C ALA A 4 61.23 -23.82 4.38
N SER A 5 60.30 -22.83 4.38
CA SER A 5 59.31 -22.50 3.33
C SER A 5 57.94 -23.20 3.44
N SER A 6 56.83 -22.56 3.33
CA SER A 6 56.48 -21.27 2.71
C SER A 6 55.11 -20.83 3.22
N ALA A 7 54.94 -19.55 3.45
CA ALA A 7 53.67 -18.91 3.70
C ALA A 7 52.97 -18.68 2.36
N GLU A 8 51.73 -19.13 2.22
CA GLU A 8 50.83 -18.61 1.22
C GLU A 8 49.69 -17.83 1.89
N ALA A 9 49.80 -16.54 1.72
CA ALA A 9 48.75 -15.59 2.07
C ALA A 9 47.65 -15.67 1.02
N VAL A 10 46.43 -16.04 1.42
CA VAL A 10 45.22 -15.86 0.61
C VAL A 10 44.73 -14.44 0.84
N SER A 11 45.09 -13.55 -0.10
CA SER A 11 44.47 -12.23 -0.23
C SER A 11 43.10 -12.38 -0.87
N GLY A 12 42.04 -12.34 -0.07
CA GLY A 12 40.66 -12.19 -0.55
C GLY A 12 40.44 -10.78 -1.04
N SER A 13 40.20 -10.65 -2.32
CA SER A 13 39.96 -9.41 -3.04
C SER A 13 38.70 -8.69 -2.59
N LEU A 14 38.85 -7.50 -2.01
CA LEU A 14 37.87 -6.42 -2.00
C LEU A 14 37.78 -5.85 -3.43
N SER A 15 36.70 -6.11 -4.13
CA SER A 15 36.38 -5.34 -5.33
C SER A 15 34.87 -5.38 -5.62
N SER A 16 34.19 -4.33 -5.27
CA SER A 16 33.11 -3.73 -6.09
C SER A 16 32.61 -2.45 -5.42
N PHE A 17 33.32 -1.35 -5.63
CA PHE A 17 32.73 -0.02 -5.49
C PHE A 17 31.99 0.30 -6.80
N PRO A 18 30.77 0.87 -6.74
CA PRO A 18 30.07 1.31 -7.94
C PRO A 18 30.76 2.54 -8.50
N THR A 19 31.00 2.53 -9.81
CA THR A 19 31.51 3.65 -10.59
C THR A 19 30.63 4.88 -10.39
N ILE A 20 31.13 5.91 -9.74
CA ILE A 20 30.47 7.20 -9.60
C ILE A 20 30.86 8.02 -10.82
N ALA A 21 29.88 8.32 -11.69
CA ALA A 21 30.05 9.27 -12.78
C ALA A 21 29.93 10.69 -12.23
N TYR A 22 30.98 11.46 -12.28
CA TYR A 22 30.94 12.90 -12.02
C TYR A 22 30.71 13.64 -13.34
N CYS A 23 29.57 14.34 -13.44
CA CYS A 23 29.36 15.34 -14.48
C CYS A 23 29.88 16.69 -13.98
N LEU A 24 30.98 17.16 -14.52
CA LEU A 24 31.47 18.51 -14.31
C LEU A 24 30.70 19.46 -15.25
N PHE A 25 30.02 20.44 -14.67
CA PHE A 25 29.42 21.53 -15.44
C PHE A 25 30.52 22.46 -15.96
N PRO A 26 30.61 22.72 -17.27
CA PRO A 26 31.54 23.69 -17.78
C PRO A 26 31.02 25.12 -17.62
N ILE A 27 31.95 26.02 -17.32
CA ILE A 27 31.78 27.46 -17.22
C ILE A 27 31.46 28.01 -18.62
N PHE A 28 30.54 28.94 -18.69
CA PHE A 28 29.96 29.56 -19.89
C PHE A 28 30.97 30.04 -20.91
N SER A 29 30.86 29.57 -22.14
CA SER A 29 31.23 30.27 -23.36
C SER A 29 30.14 30.03 -24.41
N SER A 30 29.86 31.05 -25.21
CA SER A 30 28.78 31.12 -26.19
C SER A 30 28.93 30.12 -27.35
N GLY A 31 28.33 28.92 -27.14
CA GLY A 31 28.26 27.85 -28.15
C GLY A 31 27.31 26.72 -27.67
N PRO A 32 26.88 25.82 -28.56
CA PRO A 32 25.95 24.75 -28.16
C PRO A 32 26.54 23.87 -27.05
N LEU A 33 25.75 23.59 -26.04
CA LEU A 33 26.11 22.84 -24.85
C LEU A 33 26.58 21.43 -25.24
N GLN A 34 27.86 21.16 -25.14
CA GLN A 34 28.40 19.80 -25.24
C GLN A 34 28.65 19.23 -23.83
N VAL A 35 27.90 18.22 -23.48
CA VAL A 35 28.14 17.46 -22.25
C VAL A 35 29.12 16.32 -22.56
N GLN A 36 30.37 16.43 -22.12
CA GLN A 36 31.33 15.34 -22.17
C GLN A 36 31.25 14.51 -20.88
N CYS A 37 30.81 13.28 -20.99
CA CYS A 37 30.89 12.30 -19.92
C CYS A 37 32.13 11.42 -20.14
N LYS A 38 33.13 11.50 -19.24
CA LYS A 38 34.25 10.56 -19.22
C LYS A 38 33.87 9.33 -18.38
N PHE A 39 33.85 8.18 -19.01
CA PHE A 39 33.78 6.90 -18.32
C PHE A 39 35.18 6.39 -18.04
N LEU A 40 35.54 6.22 -16.79
CA LEU A 40 36.72 5.49 -16.39
C LEU A 40 36.37 4.00 -16.36
N ALA A 41 36.69 3.28 -17.43
CA ALA A 41 36.71 1.82 -17.41
C ALA A 41 38.12 1.40 -17.00
N GLY A 42 38.29 0.84 -15.81
CA GLY A 42 39.50 0.14 -15.45
C GLY A 42 39.58 -1.17 -16.21
N TRP A 43 40.77 -1.38 -16.79
CA TRP A 43 41.40 -2.59 -17.29
C TRP A 43 41.77 -2.57 -18.77
N SER A 44 43.08 -2.71 -18.94
CA SER A 44 43.90 -3.04 -20.11
C SER A 44 44.17 -1.96 -21.17
N ASP A 45 45.46 -1.87 -21.45
CA ASP A 45 46.12 -1.05 -22.45
C ASP A 45 45.45 -1.01 -23.82
N SER A 46 44.76 0.09 -24.10
CA SER A 46 44.47 0.53 -25.46
C SER A 46 43.96 1.98 -25.43
N PRO A 47 44.21 2.78 -26.51
CA PRO A 47 44.05 4.22 -26.47
C PRO A 47 42.59 4.67 -26.29
N GLU A 48 42.41 5.75 -25.54
CA GLU A 48 41.13 6.42 -25.20
C GLU A 48 40.25 6.63 -26.45
N ARG A 49 39.11 5.95 -26.52
CA ARG A 49 38.03 6.29 -27.45
C ARG A 49 37.02 7.16 -26.71
N SER A 50 37.07 8.44 -26.97
CA SER A 50 35.99 9.35 -26.59
C SER A 50 34.81 9.12 -27.53
N VAL A 51 33.68 8.63 -27.05
CA VAL A 51 32.44 8.55 -27.81
C VAL A 51 31.63 9.78 -27.48
N SER A 52 31.55 10.73 -28.43
CA SER A 52 30.67 11.88 -28.33
C SER A 52 29.28 11.51 -28.81
N PHE A 53 28.29 11.48 -27.92
CA PHE A 53 26.89 11.43 -28.27
C PHE A 53 26.35 12.85 -28.40
N SER A 54 26.00 13.29 -29.62
CA SER A 54 25.21 14.50 -29.85
C SER A 54 23.72 14.14 -29.67
N VAL A 55 23.16 14.43 -28.51
CA VAL A 55 21.71 14.36 -28.31
C VAL A 55 21.13 15.67 -28.72
N SER A 56 20.68 15.76 -29.97
CA SER A 56 19.82 16.86 -30.46
C SER A 56 18.40 16.63 -29.94
N LEU A 57 18.17 16.95 -28.67
CA LEU A 57 16.82 17.10 -28.14
C LEU A 57 16.25 18.37 -28.72
N LEU A 58 15.27 18.25 -29.62
CA LEU A 58 14.38 19.30 -30.07
C LEU A 58 13.62 19.88 -28.85
N LEU A 59 14.24 20.90 -28.24
CA LEU A 59 13.61 21.72 -27.21
C LEU A 59 13.61 23.18 -27.69
N PRO A 60 12.59 23.60 -28.46
CA PRO A 60 12.38 25.02 -28.73
C PRO A 60 12.26 25.90 -27.48
N PRO A 61 11.75 25.39 -26.32
CA PRO A 61 11.66 26.23 -25.12
C PRO A 61 13.00 26.49 -24.42
N LEU A 62 14.05 25.67 -24.63
CA LEU A 62 15.35 25.93 -23.99
C LEU A 62 16.13 27.10 -24.61
N ALA A 63 15.92 27.39 -25.87
CA ALA A 63 16.53 28.55 -26.52
C ALA A 63 15.88 29.89 -26.06
N ALA A 64 14.59 29.88 -25.74
CA ALA A 64 13.91 30.99 -25.09
C ALA A 64 14.39 31.18 -23.63
N PHE A 65 14.88 30.11 -23.02
CA PHE A 65 15.44 30.14 -21.66
C PHE A 65 16.83 30.84 -21.60
N LEU A 66 17.52 31.02 -22.71
CA LEU A 66 18.88 31.58 -22.79
C LEU A 66 18.95 32.94 -23.53
N ALA A 67 17.81 33.57 -23.86
CA ALA A 67 17.77 34.90 -24.49
C ALA A 67 18.24 36.02 -23.51
N PRO A 68 18.73 37.19 -23.98
CA PRO A 68 19.23 38.28 -23.13
C PRO A 68 18.19 38.90 -22.20
N HIS A 69 16.91 38.64 -22.43
CA HIS A 69 15.82 38.83 -21.46
C HIS A 69 15.40 37.49 -20.83
N GLY A 70 16.36 36.60 -20.65
CA GLY A 70 16.17 35.19 -20.31
C GLY A 70 15.54 34.92 -18.96
N PRO A 71 15.33 33.63 -18.65
CA PRO A 71 14.58 33.16 -17.48
C PRO A 71 15.14 33.65 -16.16
N MET A 72 16.42 34.00 -16.10
CA MET A 72 17.00 34.58 -14.89
C MET A 72 16.45 35.99 -14.62
N GLN A 73 16.16 36.77 -15.65
CA GLN A 73 15.55 38.10 -15.51
C GLN A 73 14.04 37.96 -15.24
N TYR A 74 13.37 37.02 -15.91
CA TYR A 74 11.98 36.63 -15.63
C TYR A 74 11.85 36.10 -14.19
N PHE A 75 12.75 35.20 -13.80
CA PHE A 75 12.84 34.68 -12.43
C PHE A 75 13.12 35.81 -11.44
N ARG A 76 14.06 36.71 -11.74
CA ARG A 76 14.40 37.85 -10.88
C ARG A 76 13.26 38.84 -10.74
N GLN A 77 12.58 39.19 -11.83
CA GLN A 77 11.45 40.12 -11.82
C GLN A 77 10.19 39.55 -11.18
N HIS A 78 9.93 38.23 -11.33
CA HIS A 78 8.70 37.63 -10.85
C HIS A 78 8.87 36.92 -9.50
N PHE A 79 10.10 36.54 -9.15
CA PHE A 79 10.37 35.73 -7.97
C PHE A 79 11.29 36.39 -6.93
N LEU A 80 12.10 37.35 -7.29
CA LEU A 80 12.98 38.07 -6.36
C LEU A 80 12.57 39.53 -6.14
N ASP A 81 11.46 39.97 -6.72
CA ASP A 81 10.85 41.24 -6.35
C ASP A 81 10.24 41.09 -4.94
N THR A 82 10.92 41.66 -3.97
CA THR A 82 10.62 41.54 -2.53
C THR A 82 9.36 42.30 -2.12
N THR A 83 8.68 42.96 -3.02
CA THR A 83 7.47 43.72 -2.69
C THR A 83 6.24 42.84 -2.80
N PHE A 84 5.78 42.29 -1.67
CA PHE A 84 4.45 41.67 -1.49
C PHE A 84 3.31 42.71 -1.64
N LYS A 85 3.42 43.60 -2.61
CA LYS A 85 2.41 44.65 -2.86
C LYS A 85 1.05 44.07 -3.22
N GLY A 86 0.99 42.85 -3.76
CA GLY A 86 -0.25 42.19 -4.17
C GLY A 86 -1.15 41.73 -3.01
N LEU A 87 -0.62 41.36 -1.85
CA LEU A 87 -1.43 40.91 -0.72
C LEU A 87 -2.37 42.00 -0.16
N TYR A 88 -1.99 43.27 -0.28
CA TYR A 88 -2.82 44.39 0.15
C TYR A 88 -4.01 44.68 -0.78
N GLN A 89 -4.06 44.05 -1.96
CA GLN A 89 -5.16 44.17 -2.92
C GLN A 89 -6.13 42.98 -2.87
N ALA A 90 -5.84 41.96 -2.02
CA ALA A 90 -6.71 40.81 -1.84
C ALA A 90 -8.06 41.24 -1.26
N ASN A 91 -9.13 40.87 -1.92
CA ASN A 91 -10.46 41.03 -1.38
C ASN A 91 -10.83 39.88 -0.43
N ALA A 92 -11.93 40.04 0.32
CA ALA A 92 -12.37 39.02 1.28
C ALA A 92 -12.65 37.66 0.62
N PHE A 93 -13.06 37.65 -0.64
CA PHE A 93 -13.33 36.42 -1.39
C PHE A 93 -12.03 35.66 -1.72
N ASP A 94 -10.98 36.38 -2.19
CA ASP A 94 -9.68 35.80 -2.47
C ASP A 94 -9.09 35.14 -1.20
N ILE A 95 -9.16 35.84 -0.09
CA ILE A 95 -8.69 35.35 1.22
C ILE A 95 -9.47 34.12 1.66
N ALA A 96 -10.80 34.13 1.51
CA ALA A 96 -11.68 33.02 1.87
C ALA A 96 -11.39 31.75 1.07
N LEU A 97 -10.87 31.84 -0.15
CA LEU A 97 -10.45 30.71 -0.98
C LEU A 97 -9.01 30.29 -0.71
N LEU A 98 -8.09 31.23 -0.55
CA LEU A 98 -6.65 30.93 -0.43
C LEU A 98 -6.29 30.36 0.95
N ILE A 99 -6.93 30.82 2.04
CA ILE A 99 -6.66 30.28 3.37
C ILE A 99 -6.96 28.79 3.45
N PRO A 100 -8.18 28.29 3.10
CA PRO A 100 -8.46 26.86 3.08
C PRO A 100 -7.53 26.09 2.14
N TYR A 101 -7.19 26.64 0.96
CA TYR A 101 -6.27 26.04 0.03
C TYR A 101 -4.90 25.75 0.68
N PHE A 102 -4.26 26.76 1.30
CA PHE A 102 -2.95 26.60 1.92
C PHE A 102 -3.01 25.71 3.17
N VAL A 103 -4.04 25.83 4.00
CA VAL A 103 -4.24 24.95 5.16
C VAL A 103 -4.30 23.49 4.73
N VAL A 104 -5.11 23.18 3.71
CA VAL A 104 -5.24 21.82 3.18
C VAL A 104 -3.92 21.36 2.58
N LEU A 105 -3.22 22.20 1.82
CA LEU A 105 -1.93 21.86 1.23
C LEU A 105 -0.88 21.54 2.28
N ILE A 106 -0.80 22.32 3.36
CA ILE A 106 0.11 22.08 4.50
C ILE A 106 -0.22 20.77 5.21
N LEU A 107 -1.50 20.50 5.46
CA LEU A 107 -1.93 19.24 6.07
C LEU A 107 -1.57 18.03 5.21
N LEU A 108 -1.81 18.08 3.90
CA LEU A 108 -1.43 17.04 2.96
C LEU A 108 0.09 16.86 2.89
N ALA A 109 0.85 17.97 2.87
CA ALA A 109 2.31 17.93 2.90
C ALA A 109 2.82 17.26 4.18
N SER A 110 2.16 17.49 5.33
CA SER A 110 2.54 16.84 6.59
C SER A 110 2.38 15.31 6.53
N TYR A 111 1.28 14.79 5.95
CA TYR A 111 1.11 13.36 5.70
C TYR A 111 2.13 12.82 4.67
N GLY A 112 2.46 13.61 3.66
CA GLY A 112 3.52 13.28 2.71
C GLY A 112 4.89 13.16 3.40
N LEU A 113 5.28 14.18 4.18
CA LEU A 113 6.56 14.21 4.90
C LEU A 113 6.69 13.09 5.94
N HIS A 114 5.58 12.66 6.55
CA HIS A 114 5.58 11.51 7.45
C HIS A 114 6.10 10.22 6.79
N ARG A 115 5.94 10.05 5.47
CA ARG A 115 6.54 8.93 4.74
C ARG A 115 8.06 8.93 4.77
N TYR A 116 8.69 10.11 4.75
CA TYR A 116 10.15 10.21 4.97
C TYR A 116 10.54 9.78 6.38
N VAL A 117 9.71 10.09 7.38
CA VAL A 117 9.94 9.62 8.76
C VAL A 117 9.92 8.08 8.81
N LEU A 118 8.98 7.43 8.14
CA LEU A 118 8.92 5.97 8.07
C LEU A 118 10.14 5.36 7.36
N VAL A 119 10.57 5.95 6.24
CA VAL A 119 11.81 5.54 5.55
C VAL A 119 13.04 5.71 6.46
N TYR A 120 13.12 6.85 7.16
CA TYR A 120 14.17 7.10 8.14
C TYR A 120 14.17 6.06 9.28
N LEU A 121 13.00 5.76 9.86
CA LEU A 121 12.86 4.76 10.93
C LEU A 121 13.27 3.37 10.44
N TYR A 122 12.89 3.00 9.21
CA TYR A 122 13.28 1.75 8.59
C TYR A 122 14.79 1.58 8.53
N TYR A 123 15.53 2.59 8.01
CA TYR A 123 17.00 2.50 7.90
C TYR A 123 17.70 2.68 9.24
N LYS A 124 17.23 3.60 10.09
CA LYS A 124 17.83 3.83 11.41
C LYS A 124 17.81 2.59 12.30
N HIS A 125 16.77 1.76 12.16
CA HIS A 125 16.61 0.55 12.96
C HIS A 125 16.79 -0.73 12.14
N LYS A 126 17.54 -0.67 11.04
CA LYS A 126 17.76 -1.81 10.15
C LYS A 126 18.31 -3.04 10.89
N ASP A 127 19.21 -2.82 11.83
CA ASP A 127 19.86 -3.88 12.62
C ASP A 127 18.92 -4.53 13.67
N ARG A 128 17.73 -3.94 13.89
CA ARG A 128 16.72 -4.51 14.80
C ARG A 128 15.71 -5.41 14.09
N ARG A 129 16.07 -5.92 12.93
CA ARG A 129 15.23 -6.86 12.19
C ARG A 129 15.13 -8.16 12.99
N THR A 130 13.91 -8.54 13.35
CA THR A 130 13.66 -9.84 13.98
C THR A 130 13.67 -10.91 12.90
N THR A 131 14.62 -11.82 12.95
CA THR A 131 14.73 -12.94 12.02
C THR A 131 14.61 -14.27 12.74
N GLU A 132 15.14 -14.35 13.96
CA GLU A 132 15.21 -15.57 14.74
C GLU A 132 14.46 -15.41 16.07
N PRO A 133 13.80 -16.46 16.54
CA PRO A 133 13.20 -16.50 17.86
C PRO A 133 14.28 -16.52 18.95
N ALA A 134 13.93 -16.06 20.17
CA ALA A 134 14.85 -16.08 21.31
C ALA A 134 15.21 -17.52 21.75
N SER A 135 14.28 -18.46 21.58
CA SER A 135 14.45 -19.89 21.83
C SER A 135 13.42 -20.69 21.01
N HIS A 136 13.50 -22.01 21.07
CA HIS A 136 12.55 -22.89 20.38
C HIS A 136 11.76 -23.71 21.39
N PHE A 137 10.50 -23.96 21.11
CA PHE A 137 9.70 -24.91 21.87
C PHE A 137 10.29 -26.32 21.70
N SER A 138 10.52 -27.01 22.80
CA SER A 138 10.93 -28.42 22.79
C SER A 138 9.75 -29.35 22.48
N ASP A 139 8.56 -29.01 22.99
CA ASP A 139 7.29 -29.60 22.60
C ASP A 139 6.43 -28.52 21.95
N LEU A 140 6.02 -28.74 20.70
CA LEU A 140 5.27 -27.77 19.94
C LEU A 140 3.89 -27.53 20.56
N PRO A 141 3.50 -26.27 20.75
CA PRO A 141 2.20 -25.93 21.33
C PRO A 141 1.05 -26.23 20.37
N ARG A 142 -0.15 -26.37 20.89
CA ARG A 142 -1.35 -26.50 20.04
C ARG A 142 -1.72 -25.17 19.41
N VAL A 143 -2.01 -25.21 18.08
CA VAL A 143 -2.41 -24.06 17.28
C VAL A 143 -3.80 -24.27 16.70
N THR A 144 -4.69 -23.30 16.90
CA THR A 144 -5.97 -23.24 16.17
C THR A 144 -5.80 -22.40 14.91
N VAL A 145 -6.18 -22.95 13.77
CA VAL A 145 -6.21 -22.28 12.46
C VAL A 145 -7.64 -21.87 12.17
N GLN A 146 -7.93 -20.57 12.16
CA GLN A 146 -9.25 -20.02 11.87
C GLN A 146 -9.34 -19.53 10.43
N LEU A 147 -10.31 -20.04 9.68
CA LEU A 147 -10.53 -19.76 8.26
C LEU A 147 -11.91 -19.10 8.08
N PRO A 148 -12.03 -17.78 8.25
CA PRO A 148 -13.28 -17.06 8.04
C PRO A 148 -13.62 -16.98 6.54
N ILE A 149 -14.78 -17.52 6.16
CA ILE A 149 -15.21 -17.62 4.75
C ILE A 149 -16.57 -16.93 4.58
N PHE A 150 -16.72 -16.20 3.46
CA PHE A 150 -18.01 -15.65 3.06
C PHE A 150 -18.14 -15.50 1.53
N ASN A 151 -18.94 -16.35 0.89
CA ASN A 151 -19.24 -16.34 -0.56
C ASN A 151 -17.95 -16.39 -1.42
N GLU A 152 -17.05 -17.34 -1.18
CA GLU A 152 -15.70 -17.44 -1.78
C GLU A 152 -15.44 -18.76 -2.49
N GLN A 153 -16.45 -19.28 -3.20
CA GLN A 153 -16.45 -20.59 -3.84
C GLN A 153 -15.24 -20.88 -4.75
N PHE A 154 -14.63 -19.84 -5.34
CA PHE A 154 -13.52 -20.02 -6.28
C PHE A 154 -12.16 -20.23 -5.62
N VAL A 155 -12.00 -19.83 -4.35
CA VAL A 155 -10.70 -19.83 -3.67
C VAL A 155 -10.65 -20.69 -2.41
N VAL A 156 -11.81 -21.13 -1.88
CA VAL A 156 -11.89 -21.89 -0.64
C VAL A 156 -11.14 -23.22 -0.71
N GLU A 157 -11.24 -23.96 -1.82
CA GLU A 157 -10.52 -25.23 -2.00
C GLU A 157 -9.01 -25.03 -1.99
N ARG A 158 -8.51 -24.00 -2.68
CA ARG A 158 -7.10 -23.64 -2.70
C ARG A 158 -6.56 -23.33 -1.30
N LEU A 159 -7.36 -22.58 -0.50
CA LEU A 159 -7.00 -22.29 0.89
C LEU A 159 -6.90 -23.60 1.70
N LEU A 160 -7.93 -24.45 1.67
CA LEU A 160 -7.96 -25.70 2.45
C LEU A 160 -6.81 -26.64 2.06
N ASP A 161 -6.52 -26.73 0.78
CA ASP A 161 -5.35 -27.43 0.26
C ASP A 161 -4.03 -26.92 0.86
N ALA A 162 -3.85 -25.60 0.93
CA ALA A 162 -2.64 -25.00 1.49
C ALA A 162 -2.54 -25.22 3.01
N ILE A 163 -3.66 -25.12 3.72
CA ILE A 163 -3.73 -25.34 5.18
C ILE A 163 -3.43 -26.81 5.53
N CYS A 164 -3.97 -27.75 4.78
CA CYS A 164 -3.71 -29.17 5.00
C CYS A 164 -2.29 -29.61 4.60
N ARG A 165 -1.50 -28.73 3.97
CA ARG A 165 -0.07 -28.93 3.69
C ARG A 165 0.87 -28.27 4.69
N LEU A 166 0.35 -27.65 5.75
CA LEU A 166 1.19 -27.06 6.78
C LEU A 166 2.05 -28.13 7.45
N ASP A 167 3.33 -27.88 7.57
CA ASP A 167 4.32 -28.73 8.25
C ASP A 167 4.19 -28.50 9.75
N TYR A 168 3.20 -29.17 10.36
CA TYR A 168 2.95 -29.12 11.80
C TYR A 168 2.28 -30.41 12.26
N PRO A 169 2.57 -30.94 13.46
CA PRO A 169 1.98 -32.18 13.94
C PRO A 169 0.45 -32.10 13.98
N LEU A 170 -0.24 -33.08 13.39
CA LEU A 170 -1.70 -33.05 13.28
C LEU A 170 -2.40 -33.09 14.65
N ASP A 171 -1.83 -33.74 15.64
CA ASP A 171 -2.33 -33.78 17.03
C ASP A 171 -2.19 -32.44 17.77
N LYS A 172 -1.36 -31.53 17.23
CA LYS A 172 -1.16 -30.15 17.71
C LYS A 172 -1.91 -29.11 16.89
N LEU A 173 -2.63 -29.51 15.83
CA LEU A 173 -3.48 -28.63 15.04
C LEU A 173 -4.95 -28.72 15.48
N ASP A 174 -5.69 -27.63 15.22
CA ASP A 174 -7.13 -27.52 15.34
C ASP A 174 -7.60 -26.56 14.23
N ILE A 175 -8.18 -27.11 13.15
CA ILE A 175 -8.54 -26.32 11.95
C ILE A 175 -10.05 -26.05 11.99
N GLN A 176 -10.43 -24.77 12.02
CA GLN A 176 -11.82 -24.32 12.07
C GLN A 176 -12.16 -23.56 10.77
N VAL A 177 -13.05 -24.11 9.95
CA VAL A 177 -13.65 -23.42 8.81
C VAL A 177 -14.89 -22.69 9.31
N LEU A 178 -14.80 -21.35 9.38
CA LEU A 178 -15.83 -20.48 9.94
C LEU A 178 -16.63 -19.85 8.77
N ASP A 179 -17.69 -20.50 8.35
CA ASP A 179 -18.42 -20.16 7.12
C ASP A 179 -19.71 -19.39 7.40
N ASP A 180 -19.78 -18.16 6.87
CA ASP A 180 -20.94 -17.29 6.89
C ASP A 180 -21.62 -17.22 5.50
N SER A 181 -21.27 -18.10 4.57
CA SER A 181 -21.71 -18.04 3.17
C SER A 181 -23.20 -18.33 3.00
N THR A 182 -23.76 -17.76 1.92
CA THR A 182 -25.17 -17.88 1.53
C THR A 182 -25.34 -18.36 0.09
N ASP A 183 -24.24 -18.74 -0.57
CA ASP A 183 -24.18 -19.23 -1.95
C ASP A 183 -23.60 -20.64 -2.02
N GLU A 184 -23.17 -21.07 -3.20
CA GLU A 184 -22.59 -22.39 -3.45
C GLU A 184 -21.32 -22.66 -2.65
N THR A 185 -20.69 -21.64 -2.07
CA THR A 185 -19.53 -21.78 -1.18
C THR A 185 -19.80 -22.75 -0.05
N VAL A 186 -21.03 -22.76 0.49
CA VAL A 186 -21.45 -23.66 1.59
C VAL A 186 -21.23 -25.14 1.21
N ALA A 187 -21.67 -25.52 0.02
CA ALA A 187 -21.53 -26.90 -0.46
C ALA A 187 -20.08 -27.26 -0.75
N VAL A 188 -19.33 -26.34 -1.39
CA VAL A 188 -17.92 -26.53 -1.74
C VAL A 188 -17.06 -26.65 -0.47
N ALA A 189 -17.22 -25.71 0.47
CA ALA A 189 -16.45 -25.71 1.72
C ALA A 189 -16.74 -26.95 2.57
N ARG A 190 -18.03 -27.34 2.71
CA ARG A 190 -18.42 -28.54 3.47
C ARG A 190 -17.83 -29.80 2.83
N GLY A 191 -17.96 -29.99 1.52
CA GLY A 191 -17.41 -31.14 0.82
C GLY A 191 -15.90 -31.25 0.96
N ALA A 192 -15.18 -30.12 0.89
CA ALA A 192 -13.74 -30.10 1.09
C ALA A 192 -13.35 -30.44 2.54
N VAL A 193 -14.10 -29.95 3.54
CA VAL A 193 -13.88 -30.30 4.96
C VAL A 193 -14.11 -31.80 5.18
N GLU A 194 -15.21 -32.37 4.68
CA GLU A 194 -15.50 -33.80 4.79
C GLU A 194 -14.40 -34.65 4.15
N TYR A 195 -13.89 -34.22 2.98
CA TYR A 195 -12.78 -34.87 2.31
C TYR A 195 -11.50 -34.92 3.16
N TYR A 196 -11.09 -33.80 3.77
CA TYR A 196 -9.88 -33.76 4.62
C TYR A 196 -10.10 -34.44 5.97
N ALA A 197 -11.26 -34.30 6.59
CA ALA A 197 -11.61 -34.99 7.83
C ALA A 197 -11.55 -36.51 7.68
N SER A 198 -12.05 -37.07 6.53
CA SER A 198 -11.97 -38.51 6.24
C SER A 198 -10.53 -39.02 6.08
N ARG A 199 -9.55 -38.13 5.87
CA ARG A 199 -8.11 -38.41 5.81
C ARG A 199 -7.38 -38.20 7.12
N GLY A 200 -8.10 -37.95 8.20
CA GLY A 200 -7.55 -37.79 9.55
C GLY A 200 -7.05 -36.39 9.88
N PHE A 201 -7.35 -35.37 9.08
CA PHE A 201 -7.03 -33.99 9.46
C PHE A 201 -7.98 -33.50 10.55
N PRO A 202 -7.46 -32.76 11.56
CA PRO A 202 -8.26 -32.20 12.66
C PRO A 202 -8.99 -30.94 12.20
N ILE A 203 -9.93 -31.08 11.27
CA ILE A 203 -10.67 -29.98 10.62
C ILE A 203 -12.16 -30.08 10.95
N THR A 204 -12.74 -28.93 11.33
CA THR A 204 -14.16 -28.79 11.68
C THR A 204 -14.82 -27.71 10.85
N TYR A 205 -16.10 -27.90 10.53
CA TYR A 205 -16.91 -26.96 9.78
C TYR A 205 -17.95 -26.29 10.68
N HIS A 206 -17.88 -24.96 10.79
CA HIS A 206 -18.79 -24.14 11.56
C HIS A 206 -19.54 -23.19 10.60
N HIS A 207 -20.82 -23.48 10.36
CA HIS A 207 -21.66 -22.62 9.53
C HIS A 207 -22.58 -21.76 10.40
N ARG A 208 -22.54 -20.42 10.18
CA ARG A 208 -23.42 -19.47 10.86
C ARG A 208 -24.44 -18.90 9.86
N THR A 209 -25.70 -18.80 10.28
CA THR A 209 -26.78 -18.23 9.46
C THR A 209 -27.05 -16.75 9.78
N ASN A 210 -26.71 -16.31 10.98
CA ASN A 210 -27.02 -14.94 11.44
C ASN A 210 -25.98 -13.89 10.99
N ARG A 211 -24.76 -14.30 10.65
CA ARG A 211 -23.64 -13.44 10.23
C ARG A 211 -23.40 -12.19 11.10
N GLU A 212 -23.82 -12.22 12.37
CA GLU A 212 -23.63 -11.10 13.29
C GLU A 212 -22.14 -10.81 13.50
N GLY A 213 -21.77 -9.53 13.43
CA GLY A 213 -20.37 -9.10 13.59
C GLY A 213 -19.45 -9.49 12.43
N TYR A 214 -19.97 -10.03 11.32
CA TYR A 214 -19.18 -10.39 10.13
C TYR A 214 -17.99 -11.28 10.50
N LYS A 215 -16.78 -10.96 9.95
CA LYS A 215 -15.54 -11.69 10.24
C LYS A 215 -15.18 -11.69 11.72
N ALA A 216 -15.25 -10.54 12.39
CA ALA A 216 -14.98 -10.44 13.83
C ALA A 216 -15.89 -11.37 14.65
N GLY A 217 -17.19 -11.41 14.29
CA GLY A 217 -18.16 -12.31 14.91
C GLY A 217 -17.85 -13.79 14.65
N ALA A 218 -17.42 -14.14 13.42
CA ALA A 218 -17.01 -15.51 13.09
C ALA A 218 -15.78 -15.94 13.92
N LEU A 219 -14.75 -15.09 13.98
CA LEU A 219 -13.54 -15.34 14.76
C LEU A 219 -13.85 -15.47 16.26
N ALA A 220 -14.70 -14.58 16.80
CA ALA A 220 -15.12 -14.64 18.21
C ALA A 220 -15.88 -15.93 18.54
N GLU A 221 -16.76 -16.39 17.63
CA GLU A 221 -17.50 -17.64 17.81
C GLU A 221 -16.56 -18.84 17.76
N GLY A 222 -15.66 -18.88 16.77
CA GLY A 222 -14.64 -19.93 16.65
C GLY A 222 -13.73 -20.02 17.87
N LEU A 223 -13.39 -18.89 18.53
CA LEU A 223 -12.59 -18.90 19.75
C LEU A 223 -13.22 -19.65 20.91
N LYS A 224 -14.56 -19.77 20.98
CA LYS A 224 -15.23 -20.50 22.06
C LYS A 224 -14.90 -21.99 22.06
N SER A 225 -14.71 -22.56 20.86
CA SER A 225 -14.36 -23.97 20.67
C SER A 225 -12.87 -24.19 20.33
N ALA A 226 -12.08 -23.12 20.18
CA ALA A 226 -10.67 -23.20 19.86
C ALA A 226 -9.86 -23.90 20.97
N MET A 227 -9.07 -24.90 20.58
CA MET A 227 -8.25 -25.70 21.50
C MET A 227 -6.80 -25.21 21.59
N GLY A 228 -6.35 -24.36 20.68
CA GLY A 228 -4.99 -23.87 20.63
C GLY A 228 -4.70 -22.75 21.64
N GLU A 229 -3.50 -22.77 22.21
CA GLU A 229 -2.93 -21.62 22.94
C GLU A 229 -2.65 -20.45 21.98
N PHE A 230 -2.38 -20.78 20.73
CA PHE A 230 -2.14 -19.83 19.66
C PHE A 230 -3.19 -19.98 18.58
N VAL A 231 -3.54 -18.83 17.96
CA VAL A 231 -4.56 -18.74 16.91
C VAL A 231 -3.95 -18.10 15.68
N THR A 232 -3.94 -18.81 14.57
CA THR A 232 -3.57 -18.24 13.26
C THR A 232 -4.81 -18.04 12.40
N ILE A 233 -4.80 -16.99 11.59
CA ILE A 233 -5.96 -16.60 10.77
C ILE A 233 -5.52 -16.50 9.33
N PHE A 234 -6.28 -17.12 8.40
CA PHE A 234 -6.09 -16.98 6.97
C PHE A 234 -7.40 -16.66 6.27
N ASP A 235 -7.42 -15.55 5.54
CA ASP A 235 -8.53 -15.22 4.63
C ASP A 235 -8.50 -16.18 3.41
N ALA A 236 -9.64 -16.38 2.78
CA ALA A 236 -9.84 -17.38 1.74
C ALA A 236 -8.93 -17.21 0.49
N ASP A 237 -8.42 -16.02 0.25
CA ASP A 237 -7.56 -15.70 -0.89
C ASP A 237 -6.06 -15.88 -0.60
N PHE A 238 -5.69 -16.37 0.59
CA PHE A 238 -4.29 -16.61 0.99
C PHE A 238 -3.86 -18.06 0.70
N VAL A 239 -2.56 -18.21 0.44
CA VAL A 239 -1.90 -19.51 0.25
C VAL A 239 -0.65 -19.52 1.13
N PRO A 240 -0.79 -19.87 2.45
CA PRO A 240 0.36 -19.93 3.34
C PRO A 240 1.36 -21.00 2.88
N PRO A 241 2.68 -20.73 3.01
CA PRO A 241 3.70 -21.75 2.77
C PRO A 241 3.65 -22.83 3.84
N ALA A 242 4.09 -24.05 3.49
CA ALA A 242 4.03 -25.19 4.39
C ALA A 242 4.76 -24.95 5.71
N ASP A 243 5.87 -24.24 5.71
CA ASP A 243 6.71 -23.91 6.87
C ASP A 243 6.21 -22.71 7.70
N PHE A 244 5.02 -22.17 7.39
CA PHE A 244 4.50 -20.93 8.01
C PHE A 244 4.47 -21.01 9.54
N LEU A 245 3.90 -22.08 10.09
CA LEU A 245 3.78 -22.25 11.55
C LEU A 245 5.16 -22.44 12.20
N MET A 246 6.03 -23.25 11.62
CA MET A 246 7.37 -23.49 12.14
C MET A 246 8.22 -22.21 12.16
N ARG A 247 8.03 -21.29 11.20
CA ARG A 247 8.73 -20.01 11.15
C ARG A 247 8.17 -18.95 12.09
N THR A 248 6.96 -19.13 12.59
CA THR A 248 6.27 -18.10 13.39
C THR A 248 6.14 -18.47 14.87
N ILE A 249 5.84 -19.76 15.17
CA ILE A 249 5.42 -20.18 16.51
C ILE A 249 6.51 -20.01 17.58
N HIS A 250 7.75 -20.22 17.23
CA HIS A 250 8.86 -20.17 18.18
C HIS A 250 9.12 -18.76 18.73
N HIS A 251 8.64 -17.71 18.10
CA HIS A 251 8.73 -16.35 18.65
C HIS A 251 7.92 -16.19 19.94
N PHE A 252 6.92 -17.02 20.15
CA PHE A 252 6.10 -17.00 21.36
C PHE A 252 6.74 -17.66 22.60
N THR A 253 7.97 -18.13 22.47
CA THR A 253 8.75 -18.53 23.67
C THR A 253 9.03 -17.34 24.60
N ASP A 254 9.03 -16.09 24.10
CA ASP A 254 8.89 -14.89 24.93
C ASP A 254 7.39 -14.73 25.32
N PRO A 255 7.06 -14.84 26.63
CA PRO A 255 5.67 -14.75 27.11
C PRO A 255 5.04 -13.37 26.90
N LYS A 256 5.83 -12.34 26.60
CA LYS A 256 5.35 -10.98 26.33
C LYS A 256 4.90 -10.78 24.89
N ILE A 257 5.19 -11.72 24.00
CA ILE A 257 4.76 -11.62 22.59
C ILE A 257 3.31 -12.09 22.47
N GLY A 258 2.45 -11.15 22.07
CA GLY A 258 1.03 -11.38 21.87
C GLY A 258 0.65 -11.67 20.42
N MET A 259 1.45 -11.20 19.44
CA MET A 259 1.13 -11.36 18.03
C MET A 259 2.40 -11.39 17.17
N VAL A 260 2.38 -12.25 16.15
CA VAL A 260 3.39 -12.32 15.07
C VAL A 260 2.69 -12.07 13.75
N GLN A 261 3.09 -11.03 13.00
CA GLN A 261 2.61 -10.73 11.64
C GLN A 261 3.69 -11.09 10.62
N THR A 262 3.27 -11.70 9.51
CA THR A 262 4.14 -11.99 8.35
C THR A 262 3.87 -11.03 7.20
N ARG A 263 4.74 -11.03 6.18
CA ARG A 263 4.61 -10.16 5.01
C ARG A 263 3.67 -10.77 3.97
N TRP A 264 2.69 -9.99 3.52
CA TRP A 264 1.91 -10.38 2.35
C TRP A 264 2.73 -10.24 1.07
N THR A 265 2.58 -11.22 0.20
CA THR A 265 3.05 -11.18 -1.18
C THR A 265 1.88 -11.47 -2.13
N HIS A 266 2.11 -11.40 -3.44
CA HIS A 266 1.00 -11.35 -4.38
C HIS A 266 1.11 -12.45 -5.42
N ILE A 267 0.15 -13.38 -5.45
CA ILE A 267 0.11 -14.53 -6.37
C ILE A 267 0.01 -14.02 -7.81
N ASN A 268 -0.90 -13.08 -8.05
CA ASN A 268 -1.25 -12.57 -9.38
C ASN A 268 -0.66 -11.18 -9.69
N ARG A 269 0.49 -10.82 -9.09
CA ARG A 269 1.17 -9.53 -9.30
C ARG A 269 1.28 -9.15 -10.78
N ASN A 270 1.72 -10.11 -11.62
CA ASN A 270 1.98 -9.89 -13.05
C ASN A 270 0.74 -10.06 -13.93
N TYR A 271 -0.46 -10.22 -13.39
CA TYR A 271 -1.67 -10.47 -14.14
C TYR A 271 -2.06 -9.27 -15.02
N SER A 272 -2.10 -8.08 -14.46
CA SER A 272 -2.49 -6.86 -15.17
C SER A 272 -1.67 -5.66 -14.69
N PHE A 273 -1.82 -4.54 -15.40
CA PHE A 273 -1.24 -3.27 -14.96
C PHE A 273 -1.77 -2.83 -13.60
N LEU A 274 -3.07 -3.02 -13.34
CA LEU A 274 -3.70 -2.69 -12.06
C LEU A 274 -3.07 -3.51 -10.92
N THR A 275 -2.95 -4.83 -11.08
CA THR A 275 -2.39 -5.70 -10.04
C THR A 275 -0.91 -5.40 -9.75
N GLU A 276 -0.13 -4.96 -10.74
CA GLU A 276 1.26 -4.53 -10.50
C GLU A 276 1.30 -3.23 -9.67
N VAL A 277 0.45 -2.26 -9.97
CA VAL A 277 0.36 -1.00 -9.20
C VAL A 277 -0.12 -1.26 -7.77
N GLU A 278 -1.12 -2.13 -7.59
CA GLU A 278 -1.59 -2.56 -6.27
C GLU A 278 -0.50 -3.28 -5.46
N ALA A 279 0.27 -4.15 -6.13
CA ALA A 279 1.40 -4.84 -5.50
C ALA A 279 2.45 -3.84 -5.00
N ILE A 280 2.82 -2.83 -5.80
CA ILE A 280 3.77 -1.79 -5.38
C ILE A 280 3.24 -1.00 -4.17
N LEU A 281 1.92 -0.71 -4.14
CA LEU A 281 1.27 -0.02 -3.04
C LEU A 281 1.35 -0.82 -1.74
N LEU A 282 1.03 -2.11 -1.78
CA LEU A 282 1.09 -3.01 -0.61
C LEU A 282 2.53 -3.32 -0.20
N ASP A 283 3.46 -3.45 -1.14
CA ASP A 283 4.89 -3.60 -0.84
C ASP A 283 5.41 -2.41 0.00
N GLY A 284 4.97 -1.18 -0.32
CA GLY A 284 5.30 0.01 0.50
C GLY A 284 4.84 -0.14 1.94
N HIS A 285 3.61 -0.59 2.14
CA HIS A 285 3.03 -0.83 3.46
C HIS A 285 3.79 -1.91 4.25
N PHE A 286 4.01 -3.08 3.67
CA PHE A 286 4.65 -4.19 4.38
C PHE A 286 6.16 -4.00 4.57
N VAL A 287 6.87 -3.46 3.57
CA VAL A 287 8.33 -3.33 3.65
C VAL A 287 8.75 -2.14 4.50
N LEU A 288 8.13 -0.98 4.32
CA LEU A 288 8.57 0.24 4.99
C LEU A 288 7.73 0.61 6.21
N GLU A 289 6.41 0.64 6.09
CA GLU A 289 5.56 1.07 7.21
C GLU A 289 5.59 0.05 8.35
N HIS A 290 5.29 -1.22 8.08
CA HIS A 290 5.30 -2.26 9.12
C HIS A 290 6.69 -2.46 9.71
N SER A 291 7.72 -2.58 8.88
CA SER A 291 9.09 -2.74 9.36
C SER A 291 9.57 -1.52 10.14
N GLY A 292 9.29 -0.31 9.64
CA GLY A 292 9.68 0.93 10.31
C GLY A 292 9.03 1.04 11.69
N ARG A 293 7.74 0.76 11.79
CA ARG A 293 7.00 0.77 13.07
C ARG A 293 7.50 -0.31 14.02
N ALA A 294 7.54 -1.56 13.57
CA ALA A 294 7.95 -2.69 14.41
C ALA A 294 9.37 -2.51 14.96
N ARG A 295 10.34 -2.19 14.10
CA ARG A 295 11.75 -2.04 14.48
C ARG A 295 12.01 -0.82 15.37
N SER A 296 11.25 0.25 15.20
CA SER A 296 11.36 1.45 16.06
C SER A 296 10.64 1.31 17.39
N GLY A 297 9.85 0.25 17.59
CA GLY A 297 9.12 -0.01 18.82
C GLY A 297 7.95 0.95 19.03
N VAL A 298 7.30 1.38 17.95
CA VAL A 298 6.00 2.05 17.98
C VAL A 298 4.90 1.05 17.61
N PHE A 299 3.65 1.41 17.85
CA PHE A 299 2.54 0.51 17.59
C PHE A 299 2.34 0.25 16.10
N PHE A 300 2.08 -1.01 15.77
CA PHE A 300 1.65 -1.42 14.43
C PHE A 300 0.52 -2.45 14.54
N ASN A 301 -0.19 -2.72 13.45
CA ASN A 301 -1.37 -3.57 13.47
C ASN A 301 -1.11 -4.95 12.87
N PHE A 302 -1.87 -5.92 13.31
CA PHE A 302 -2.21 -7.12 12.56
C PHE A 302 -3.05 -6.72 11.35
N ASN A 303 -2.82 -7.33 10.19
CA ASN A 303 -3.53 -6.98 8.95
C ASN A 303 -4.74 -7.92 8.68
N GLY A 304 -5.31 -8.49 9.72
CA GLY A 304 -6.50 -9.34 9.64
C GLY A 304 -6.21 -10.79 9.26
N THR A 305 -5.03 -11.10 8.72
CA THR A 305 -4.68 -12.43 8.21
C THR A 305 -3.17 -12.63 8.13
N ALA A 306 -2.73 -13.87 7.86
CA ALA A 306 -1.32 -14.24 7.73
C ALA A 306 -0.48 -13.83 8.96
N GLY A 307 -0.95 -14.21 10.12
CA GLY A 307 -0.23 -14.01 11.39
C GLY A 307 -0.80 -14.87 12.48
N VAL A 308 -0.11 -14.92 13.59
CA VAL A 308 -0.41 -15.76 14.74
C VAL A 308 -0.62 -14.88 15.97
N TRP A 309 -1.65 -15.15 16.75
CA TRP A 309 -1.95 -14.52 18.01
C TRP A 309 -1.76 -15.48 19.18
N ARG A 310 -1.25 -14.98 20.29
CA ARG A 310 -1.43 -15.65 21.57
C ARG A 310 -2.88 -15.44 22.03
N ARG A 311 -3.62 -16.50 22.35
CA ARG A 311 -5.02 -16.40 22.76
C ARG A 311 -5.21 -15.46 23.95
N ALA A 312 -4.33 -15.54 24.96
CA ALA A 312 -4.38 -14.66 26.13
C ALA A 312 -4.31 -13.17 25.74
N ALA A 313 -3.55 -12.81 24.69
CA ALA A 313 -3.49 -11.42 24.21
C ALA A 313 -4.82 -10.96 23.59
N ILE A 314 -5.53 -11.85 22.92
CA ILE A 314 -6.88 -11.57 22.40
C ILE A 314 -7.85 -11.36 23.56
N ASP A 315 -7.85 -12.28 24.52
CA ASP A 315 -8.78 -12.28 25.65
C ASP A 315 -8.57 -11.07 26.57
N GLU A 316 -7.33 -10.77 26.94
CA GLU A 316 -6.98 -9.60 27.78
C GLU A 316 -7.25 -8.25 27.09
N ALA A 317 -7.17 -8.21 25.77
CA ALA A 317 -7.54 -7.05 25.01
C ALA A 317 -9.07 -6.87 24.88
N GLY A 318 -9.88 -7.81 25.38
CA GLY A 318 -11.35 -7.79 25.36
C GLY A 318 -11.95 -8.40 24.09
N GLY A 319 -11.25 -9.38 23.49
CA GLY A 319 -11.73 -10.19 22.37
C GLY A 319 -11.88 -9.44 21.04
N TRP A 320 -12.38 -10.14 20.05
CA TRP A 320 -12.77 -9.56 18.76
C TRP A 320 -14.01 -8.67 18.93
N GLN A 321 -13.95 -7.45 18.41
CA GLN A 321 -15.05 -6.48 18.44
C GLN A 321 -15.43 -6.10 17.03
N HIS A 322 -16.72 -5.92 16.76
CA HIS A 322 -17.27 -5.68 15.42
C HIS A 322 -17.85 -4.27 15.21
N ASP A 323 -17.55 -3.35 16.11
CA ASP A 323 -17.96 -1.94 16.04
C ASP A 323 -17.10 -1.11 15.07
N THR A 324 -16.06 -1.70 14.49
CA THR A 324 -15.25 -1.13 13.41
C THR A 324 -15.07 -2.14 12.27
N LEU A 325 -14.84 -1.65 11.04
CA LEU A 325 -14.59 -2.50 9.87
C LEU A 325 -13.13 -2.99 9.77
N THR A 326 -12.28 -2.59 10.70
CA THR A 326 -10.89 -3.05 10.86
C THR A 326 -10.72 -3.56 12.28
N GLU A 327 -11.38 -4.67 12.56
CA GLU A 327 -11.35 -5.39 13.85
C GLU A 327 -9.93 -5.79 14.26
N ASP A 328 -9.09 -6.04 13.28
CA ASP A 328 -7.68 -6.36 13.38
C ASP A 328 -6.86 -5.20 13.95
N THR A 329 -7.03 -4.00 13.39
CA THR A 329 -6.35 -2.79 13.86
C THR A 329 -6.86 -2.39 15.25
N ASP A 330 -8.16 -2.50 15.49
CA ASP A 330 -8.76 -2.23 16.79
C ASP A 330 -8.18 -3.15 17.89
N LEU A 331 -8.21 -4.47 17.66
CA LEU A 331 -7.64 -5.45 18.59
C LEU A 331 -6.13 -5.21 18.80
N SER A 332 -5.39 -4.91 17.72
CA SER A 332 -3.95 -4.68 17.77
C SER A 332 -3.57 -3.53 18.69
N TYR A 333 -4.27 -2.42 18.58
CA TYR A 333 -4.02 -1.26 19.46
C TYR A 333 -4.45 -1.53 20.90
N ARG A 334 -5.57 -2.23 21.11
CA ARG A 334 -6.03 -2.60 22.46
C ARG A 334 -5.03 -3.52 23.16
N ALA A 335 -4.49 -4.52 22.46
CA ALA A 335 -3.50 -5.43 23.00
C ALA A 335 -2.18 -4.72 23.35
N GLN A 336 -1.67 -3.85 22.46
CA GLN A 336 -0.44 -3.09 22.72
C GLN A 336 -0.61 -2.07 23.87
N LEU A 337 -1.78 -1.48 24.03
CA LEU A 337 -2.11 -0.64 25.20
C LEU A 337 -2.12 -1.42 26.51
N LYS A 338 -2.35 -2.75 26.48
CA LYS A 338 -2.22 -3.65 27.63
C LYS A 338 -0.78 -4.10 27.89
N GLY A 339 0.18 -3.71 27.02
CA GLY A 339 1.60 -4.02 27.17
C GLY A 339 2.09 -5.21 26.33
N TRP A 340 1.21 -5.86 25.55
CA TRP A 340 1.61 -6.93 24.66
C TRP A 340 2.57 -6.42 23.57
N LYS A 341 3.63 -7.17 23.31
CA LYS A 341 4.60 -6.90 22.23
C LYS A 341 4.20 -7.65 20.97
N PHE A 342 4.49 -7.03 19.85
CA PHE A 342 4.24 -7.60 18.53
C PHE A 342 5.56 -7.79 17.78
N VAL A 343 5.62 -8.84 16.98
CA VAL A 343 6.76 -9.17 16.10
C VAL A 343 6.31 -9.10 14.65
N TYR A 344 7.13 -8.50 13.81
CA TYR A 344 6.93 -8.49 12.37
C TYR A 344 8.05 -9.24 11.66
N LEU A 345 7.70 -10.26 10.90
CA LEU A 345 8.61 -11.12 10.14
C LEU A 345 8.53 -10.77 8.65
N GLN A 346 9.41 -9.86 8.23
CA GLN A 346 9.45 -9.40 6.84
C GLN A 346 9.84 -10.51 5.85
N ASP A 347 10.60 -11.51 6.30
CA ASP A 347 11.13 -12.59 5.47
C ASP A 347 10.22 -13.82 5.38
N VAL A 348 9.16 -13.86 6.18
CA VAL A 348 8.13 -14.87 6.08
C VAL A 348 7.03 -14.35 5.17
N GLU A 349 6.97 -14.90 3.96
CA GLU A 349 6.04 -14.49 2.92
C GLU A 349 4.75 -15.31 3.00
N CYS A 350 3.61 -14.64 2.83
CA CYS A 350 2.33 -15.29 2.70
C CYS A 350 1.61 -14.72 1.47
N PRO A 351 1.58 -15.47 0.35
CA PRO A 351 0.97 -15.01 -0.89
C PRO A 351 -0.55 -14.88 -0.82
N ALA A 352 -1.08 -13.81 -1.43
CA ALA A 352 -2.52 -13.53 -1.54
C ALA A 352 -2.91 -13.11 -2.95
N GLU A 353 -4.17 -13.27 -3.29
CA GLU A 353 -4.72 -12.81 -4.56
C GLU A 353 -5.14 -11.35 -4.50
N LEU A 354 -4.60 -10.49 -5.39
CA LEU A 354 -5.03 -9.11 -5.56
C LEU A 354 -6.35 -9.02 -6.34
N PRO A 355 -7.19 -8.02 -6.07
CA PRO A 355 -8.34 -7.70 -6.90
C PRO A 355 -7.92 -7.45 -8.35
N VAL A 356 -8.65 -8.02 -9.31
CA VAL A 356 -8.35 -7.85 -10.74
C VAL A 356 -9.26 -6.84 -11.43
N GLU A 357 -10.27 -6.36 -10.71
CA GLU A 357 -11.25 -5.38 -11.19
C GLU A 357 -11.18 -4.07 -10.40
N MET A 358 -11.29 -2.94 -11.09
CA MET A 358 -11.27 -1.60 -10.48
C MET A 358 -12.38 -1.43 -9.43
N THR A 359 -13.56 -1.98 -9.67
CA THR A 359 -14.68 -1.90 -8.70
C THR A 359 -14.43 -2.70 -7.43
N ALA A 360 -13.77 -3.85 -7.55
CA ALA A 360 -13.35 -4.68 -6.43
C ALA A 360 -12.26 -3.97 -5.61
N PHE A 361 -11.25 -3.41 -6.28
CA PHE A 361 -10.19 -2.63 -5.65
C PHE A 361 -10.75 -1.41 -4.89
N LYS A 362 -11.60 -0.59 -5.53
CA LYS A 362 -12.27 0.55 -4.88
C LYS A 362 -13.05 0.12 -3.63
N THR A 363 -13.77 -1.00 -3.70
CA THR A 363 -14.54 -1.53 -2.57
C THR A 363 -13.63 -1.92 -1.40
N GLN A 364 -12.50 -2.56 -1.69
CA GLN A 364 -11.50 -2.93 -0.69
C GLN A 364 -10.90 -1.69 -0.03
N GLN A 365 -10.45 -0.73 -0.84
CA GLN A 365 -9.84 0.51 -0.34
C GLN A 365 -10.82 1.35 0.49
N ALA A 366 -12.08 1.46 0.06
CA ALA A 366 -13.12 2.16 0.81
C ALA A 366 -13.39 1.50 2.18
N ARG A 367 -13.41 0.16 2.23
CA ARG A 367 -13.58 -0.59 3.48
C ARG A 367 -12.42 -0.32 4.44
N TRP A 368 -11.18 -0.37 3.96
CA TRP A 368 -10.01 -0.06 4.77
C TRP A 368 -10.00 1.40 5.24
N ALA A 369 -10.33 2.34 4.35
CA ALA A 369 -10.41 3.74 4.71
C ALA A 369 -11.48 4.02 5.77
N LYS A 370 -12.68 3.45 5.62
CA LYS A 370 -13.77 3.58 6.60
C LYS A 370 -13.38 2.98 7.95
N GLY A 371 -12.89 1.74 7.94
CA GLY A 371 -12.53 1.00 9.15
C GLY A 371 -11.42 1.70 9.94
N LEU A 372 -10.38 2.17 9.26
CA LEU A 372 -9.27 2.85 9.95
C LEU A 372 -9.73 4.15 10.64
N ILE A 373 -10.64 4.92 10.02
CA ILE A 373 -11.20 6.13 10.66
C ILE A 373 -12.14 5.76 11.82
N GLN A 374 -12.92 4.69 11.71
CA GLN A 374 -13.75 4.19 12.84
C GLN A 374 -12.85 3.79 14.02
N THR A 375 -11.79 3.02 13.75
CA THR A 375 -10.79 2.64 14.75
C THR A 375 -10.09 3.87 15.32
N GLY A 376 -9.73 4.84 14.48
CA GLY A 376 -9.16 6.11 14.92
C GLY A 376 -10.06 6.85 15.91
N LYS A 377 -11.33 6.99 15.62
CA LYS A 377 -12.32 7.62 16.54
C LYS A 377 -12.37 6.90 17.90
N LYS A 378 -12.32 5.57 17.90
CA LYS A 378 -12.42 4.73 19.10
C LYS A 378 -11.12 4.70 19.90
N ILE A 379 -9.99 4.54 19.25
CA ILE A 379 -8.72 4.16 19.86
C ILE A 379 -7.79 5.36 20.08
N LEU A 380 -7.71 6.30 19.12
CA LEU A 380 -6.76 7.41 19.21
C LEU A 380 -6.87 8.23 20.49
N PRO A 381 -8.08 8.59 21.00
CA PRO A 381 -8.19 9.28 22.28
C PRO A 381 -7.60 8.49 23.46
N ARG A 382 -7.69 7.16 23.43
CA ARG A 382 -7.13 6.28 24.48
C ARG A 382 -5.60 6.27 24.40
N VAL A 383 -5.02 6.20 23.19
CA VAL A 383 -3.57 6.23 22.98
C VAL A 383 -3.01 7.60 23.43
N LEU A 384 -3.65 8.70 23.05
CA LEU A 384 -3.19 10.05 23.41
C LEU A 384 -3.22 10.30 24.93
N LYS A 385 -4.19 9.73 25.65
CA LYS A 385 -4.33 9.83 27.12
C LYS A 385 -3.48 8.80 27.87
N SER A 386 -2.92 7.79 27.22
CA SER A 386 -2.10 6.75 27.86
C SER A 386 -0.72 7.27 28.25
N ASP A 387 0.01 6.49 29.06
CA ASP A 387 1.40 6.78 29.46
C ASP A 387 2.43 6.43 28.39
N GLN A 388 1.98 6.16 27.16
CA GLN A 388 2.87 5.83 26.05
C GLN A 388 3.77 7.03 25.68
N PRO A 389 5.03 6.78 25.25
CA PRO A 389 5.94 7.82 24.80
C PRO A 389 5.36 8.68 23.67
N PHE A 390 5.73 9.95 23.60
CA PHE A 390 5.24 10.89 22.57
C PHE A 390 5.40 10.35 21.15
N ARG A 391 6.52 9.66 20.85
CA ARG A 391 6.75 9.03 19.53
C ARG A 391 5.67 8.00 19.16
N VAL A 392 5.17 7.22 20.14
CA VAL A 392 4.08 6.25 19.91
C VAL A 392 2.76 6.97 19.66
N LYS A 393 2.48 8.03 20.42
CA LYS A 393 1.28 8.86 20.26
C LYS A 393 1.25 9.57 18.90
N LEU A 394 2.38 10.12 18.48
CA LEU A 394 2.52 10.80 17.20
C LEU A 394 2.37 9.84 16.03
N GLU A 395 3.02 8.67 16.09
CA GLU A 395 2.87 7.64 15.06
C GLU A 395 1.44 7.10 14.99
N ALA A 396 0.80 6.87 16.12
CA ALA A 396 -0.61 6.46 16.18
C ALA A 396 -1.53 7.53 15.57
N TRP A 397 -1.24 8.81 15.79
CA TRP A 397 -1.96 9.91 15.13
C TRP A 397 -1.87 9.78 13.62
N TYR A 398 -0.67 9.76 13.03
CA TYR A 398 -0.50 9.65 11.58
C TYR A 398 -1.10 8.36 11.03
N HIS A 399 -0.89 7.23 11.70
CA HIS A 399 -1.41 5.94 11.26
C HIS A 399 -2.95 5.92 11.22
N LEU A 400 -3.60 6.27 12.33
CA LEU A 400 -5.06 6.15 12.46
C LEU A 400 -5.83 7.27 11.75
N THR A 401 -5.17 8.37 11.37
CA THR A 401 -5.78 9.49 10.64
C THR A 401 -5.35 9.59 9.18
N ALA A 402 -4.50 8.69 8.68
CA ALA A 402 -3.92 8.75 7.33
C ALA A 402 -4.99 8.95 6.23
N ASN A 403 -6.15 8.32 6.38
CA ASN A 403 -7.23 8.39 5.39
C ASN A 403 -7.99 9.73 5.38
N LEU A 404 -7.74 10.64 6.35
CA LEU A 404 -8.22 12.02 6.26
C LEU A 404 -7.59 12.77 5.07
N SER A 405 -6.49 12.28 4.53
CA SER A 405 -5.90 12.80 3.30
C SER A 405 -6.86 12.77 2.10
N TYR A 406 -7.81 11.82 2.04
CA TYR A 406 -8.75 11.73 0.91
C TYR A 406 -9.74 12.91 0.85
N PRO A 407 -10.51 13.25 1.91
CA PRO A 407 -11.35 14.45 1.87
C PRO A 407 -10.53 15.74 1.71
N LEU A 408 -9.32 15.83 2.31
CA LEU A 408 -8.44 16.97 2.08
C LEU A 408 -8.03 17.08 0.60
N MET A 409 -7.75 15.96 -0.06
CA MET A 409 -7.43 15.95 -1.49
C MET A 409 -8.63 16.39 -2.36
N ILE A 410 -9.87 16.04 -2.01
CA ILE A 410 -11.06 16.56 -2.70
C ILE A 410 -11.18 18.07 -2.54
N VAL A 411 -10.99 18.58 -1.31
CA VAL A 411 -11.01 20.04 -1.06
C VAL A 411 -9.92 20.74 -1.88
N LEU A 412 -8.70 20.19 -1.88
CA LEU A 412 -7.61 20.70 -2.72
C LEU A 412 -7.98 20.68 -4.20
N SER A 413 -8.57 19.57 -4.69
CA SER A 413 -8.99 19.42 -6.08
C SER A 413 -9.97 20.52 -6.51
N VAL A 414 -10.95 20.84 -5.65
CA VAL A 414 -11.94 21.90 -5.94
C VAL A 414 -11.31 23.29 -5.90
N LEU A 415 -10.41 23.55 -4.94
CA LEU A 415 -9.82 24.87 -4.72
C LEU A 415 -8.65 25.18 -5.66
N LEU A 416 -8.07 24.17 -6.34
CA LEU A 416 -6.82 24.33 -7.08
C LEU A 416 -6.95 25.31 -8.26
N LEU A 417 -7.98 25.18 -9.12
CA LEU A 417 -8.20 26.09 -10.23
C LEU A 417 -8.58 27.51 -9.75
N PRO A 418 -9.53 27.72 -8.83
CA PRO A 418 -9.79 29.05 -8.30
C PRO A 418 -8.55 29.73 -7.70
N ALA A 419 -7.77 28.98 -6.90
CA ALA A 419 -6.53 29.50 -6.32
C ALA A 419 -5.48 29.85 -7.39
N MET A 420 -5.40 29.07 -8.48
CA MET A 420 -4.52 29.37 -9.61
C MET A 420 -4.98 30.61 -10.37
N VAL A 421 -6.28 30.77 -10.61
CA VAL A 421 -6.87 31.93 -11.27
C VAL A 421 -6.63 33.21 -10.48
N ILE A 422 -6.94 33.20 -9.18
CA ILE A 422 -6.72 34.35 -8.29
C ILE A 422 -5.27 34.81 -8.34
N ARG A 423 -4.34 33.88 -8.20
CA ARG A 423 -2.88 34.18 -8.21
C ARG A 423 -2.42 34.76 -9.55
N PHE A 424 -2.95 34.23 -10.65
CA PHE A 424 -2.62 34.73 -11.98
C PHE A 424 -3.09 36.18 -12.15
N TYR A 425 -4.36 36.49 -11.86
CA TYR A 425 -4.91 37.84 -11.99
C TYR A 425 -4.30 38.85 -11.04
N GLN A 426 -3.88 38.42 -9.84
CA GLN A 426 -3.25 39.29 -8.85
C GLN A 426 -1.74 39.44 -9.08
N GLY A 427 -1.16 38.73 -10.04
CA GLY A 427 0.30 38.73 -10.28
C GLY A 427 1.11 38.11 -9.14
N TRP A 428 0.50 37.29 -8.29
CA TRP A 428 1.12 36.70 -7.10
C TRP A 428 1.95 35.46 -7.42
N PHE A 429 2.83 35.56 -8.40
CA PHE A 429 3.73 34.47 -8.76
C PHE A 429 4.65 34.06 -7.60
N GLN A 430 4.91 34.97 -6.65
CA GLN A 430 5.71 34.65 -5.45
C GLN A 430 5.08 33.58 -4.58
N MET A 431 3.76 33.40 -4.60
CA MET A 431 3.10 32.30 -3.88
C MET A 431 3.51 30.91 -4.38
N LEU A 432 4.06 30.83 -5.60
CA LEU A 432 4.63 29.60 -6.12
C LEU A 432 5.82 29.10 -5.27
N TYR A 433 6.52 29.97 -4.56
CA TYR A 433 7.58 29.59 -3.61
C TYR A 433 7.06 28.80 -2.41
N ILE A 434 5.78 28.91 -2.06
CA ILE A 434 5.16 28.13 -0.99
C ILE A 434 4.55 26.87 -1.58
N ASP A 435 3.81 26.98 -2.68
CA ASP A 435 3.13 25.84 -3.32
C ASP A 435 4.10 24.78 -3.83
N LEU A 436 5.07 25.21 -4.64
CA LEU A 436 5.96 24.31 -5.32
C LEU A 436 6.78 23.44 -4.35
N PRO A 437 7.42 23.99 -3.30
CA PRO A 437 8.09 23.15 -2.29
C PRO A 437 7.17 22.18 -1.60
N LEU A 438 5.94 22.56 -1.26
CA LEU A 438 4.97 21.67 -0.59
C LEU A 438 4.50 20.56 -1.52
N PHE A 439 4.21 20.89 -2.79
CA PHE A 439 3.87 19.89 -3.81
C PHE A 439 5.04 18.94 -4.09
N LEU A 440 6.23 19.47 -4.28
CA LEU A 440 7.42 18.67 -4.53
C LEU A 440 7.74 17.79 -3.33
N ALA A 441 7.68 18.32 -2.12
CA ALA A 441 7.90 17.53 -0.90
C ALA A 441 6.91 16.36 -0.80
N SER A 442 5.62 16.60 -1.06
CA SER A 442 4.61 15.55 -1.06
C SER A 442 4.84 14.54 -2.17
N THR A 443 5.05 14.99 -3.41
CA THR A 443 5.24 14.14 -4.58
C THR A 443 6.50 13.28 -4.47
N PHE A 444 7.63 13.90 -4.09
CA PHE A 444 8.89 13.16 -3.93
C PHE A 444 8.86 12.25 -2.72
N SER A 445 8.14 12.60 -1.63
CA SER A 445 8.01 11.69 -0.49
C SER A 445 7.28 10.40 -0.87
N ILE A 446 6.16 10.52 -1.60
CA ILE A 446 5.39 9.37 -2.07
C ILE A 446 6.23 8.55 -3.06
N SER A 447 6.83 9.21 -4.06
CA SER A 447 7.62 8.54 -5.08
C SER A 447 8.83 7.81 -4.48
N SER A 448 9.61 8.49 -3.63
CA SER A 448 10.79 7.89 -2.99
C SER A 448 10.41 6.75 -2.04
N PHE A 449 9.30 6.87 -1.31
CA PHE A 449 8.81 5.82 -0.42
C PHE A 449 8.57 4.51 -1.18
N TYR A 450 7.82 4.54 -2.28
CA TYR A 450 7.57 3.35 -3.07
C TYR A 450 8.80 2.84 -3.82
N LEU A 451 9.64 3.74 -4.33
CA LEU A 451 10.91 3.33 -4.99
C LEU A 451 11.86 2.65 -4.01
N VAL A 452 11.96 3.15 -2.77
CA VAL A 452 12.77 2.52 -1.72
C VAL A 452 12.22 1.14 -1.39
N SER A 453 10.89 0.97 -1.25
CA SER A 453 10.31 -0.36 -1.00
C SER A 453 10.62 -1.35 -2.13
N GLN A 454 10.51 -0.91 -3.38
CA GLN A 454 10.84 -1.75 -4.55
C GLN A 454 12.34 -2.07 -4.64
N ARG A 455 13.21 -1.13 -4.23
CA ARG A 455 14.66 -1.36 -4.16
C ARG A 455 15.02 -2.40 -3.10
N GLU A 456 14.38 -2.36 -1.93
CA GLU A 456 14.62 -3.34 -0.87
C GLU A 456 14.17 -4.75 -1.27
N LEU A 457 13.04 -4.87 -2.00
CA LEU A 457 12.52 -6.17 -2.48
C LEU A 457 13.24 -6.68 -3.73
N PHE A 458 13.52 -5.79 -4.67
CA PHE A 458 14.02 -6.14 -6.00
C PHE A 458 15.25 -5.31 -6.38
N PRO A 459 16.42 -5.52 -5.72
CA PRO A 459 17.60 -4.66 -5.87
C PRO A 459 18.09 -4.45 -7.31
N ARG A 460 17.86 -5.44 -8.20
CA ARG A 460 18.24 -5.36 -9.62
C ARG A 460 17.16 -4.87 -10.55
N LYS A 461 15.88 -4.92 -10.14
CA LYS A 461 14.71 -4.63 -11.01
C LYS A 461 13.96 -3.36 -10.61
N TRP A 462 14.29 -2.72 -9.49
CA TRP A 462 13.60 -1.54 -8.98
C TRP A 462 13.46 -0.37 -9.98
N PRO A 463 14.41 -0.13 -10.95
CA PRO A 463 14.24 0.98 -11.88
C PRO A 463 12.98 0.86 -12.74
N ARG A 464 12.46 -0.36 -12.94
CA ARG A 464 11.18 -0.56 -13.63
C ARG A 464 10.00 0.05 -12.87
N ALA A 465 10.08 0.16 -11.56
CA ALA A 465 9.04 0.79 -10.75
C ALA A 465 8.87 2.27 -11.07
N LEU A 466 9.91 2.96 -11.57
CA LEU A 466 9.81 4.36 -12.02
C LEU A 466 8.69 4.57 -13.04
N LEU A 467 8.44 3.57 -13.90
CA LEU A 467 7.36 3.64 -14.89
C LEU A 467 5.96 3.54 -14.27
N TYR A 468 5.85 2.89 -13.11
CA TYR A 468 4.57 2.68 -12.42
C TYR A 468 4.23 3.78 -11.41
N ILE A 469 5.24 4.51 -10.89
CA ILE A 469 5.03 5.54 -9.85
C ILE A 469 4.03 6.63 -10.27
N PRO A 470 4.09 7.24 -11.48
CA PRO A 470 3.09 8.24 -11.88
C PRO A 470 1.66 7.67 -11.87
N PHE A 471 1.50 6.42 -12.29
CA PHE A 471 0.19 5.76 -12.31
C PHE A 471 -0.28 5.37 -10.91
N LEU A 472 0.62 4.97 -10.02
CA LEU A 472 0.30 4.72 -8.61
C LEU A 472 -0.22 6.01 -7.96
N MET A 473 0.42 7.14 -8.22
CA MET A 473 -0.03 8.45 -7.74
C MET A 473 -1.39 8.82 -8.34
N ALA A 474 -1.55 8.66 -9.65
CA ALA A 474 -2.80 8.90 -10.35
C ALA A 474 -3.93 8.00 -9.81
N LEU A 475 -3.66 6.70 -9.56
CA LEU A 475 -4.61 5.78 -8.96
C LEU A 475 -5.03 6.24 -7.55
N GLY A 476 -4.07 6.67 -6.72
CA GLY A 476 -4.35 7.25 -5.41
C GLY A 476 -5.27 8.47 -5.48
N ILE A 477 -5.06 9.35 -6.46
CA ILE A 477 -5.94 10.50 -6.75
C ILE A 477 -7.33 10.02 -7.19
N GLY A 478 -7.42 9.05 -8.11
CA GLY A 478 -8.68 8.53 -8.59
C GLY A 478 -9.55 7.86 -7.51
N LEU A 479 -8.93 7.31 -6.46
CA LEU A 479 -9.64 6.74 -5.31
C LEU A 479 -10.27 7.80 -4.38
N THR A 480 -9.92 9.08 -4.50
CA THR A 480 -10.30 10.11 -3.53
C THR A 480 -11.79 10.24 -3.34
N ILE A 481 -12.60 10.14 -4.40
CA ILE A 481 -14.07 10.26 -4.30
C ILE A 481 -14.65 9.10 -3.49
N THR A 482 -14.28 7.88 -3.86
CA THR A 482 -14.77 6.66 -3.19
C THR A 482 -14.34 6.62 -1.72
N ASN A 483 -13.08 6.94 -1.44
CA ASN A 483 -12.55 6.90 -0.09
C ASN A 483 -12.99 8.10 0.75
N THR A 484 -13.17 9.29 0.17
CA THR A 484 -13.78 10.44 0.88
C THR A 484 -15.18 10.11 1.37
N ARG A 485 -16.01 9.49 0.52
CA ARG A 485 -17.32 9.01 0.96
C ARG A 485 -17.20 8.05 2.15
N ALA A 486 -16.31 7.07 2.07
CA ALA A 486 -16.07 6.10 3.14
C ALA A 486 -15.62 6.76 4.46
N VAL A 487 -14.71 7.75 4.36
CA VAL A 487 -14.23 8.53 5.51
C VAL A 487 -15.35 9.36 6.12
N LEU A 488 -16.15 10.07 5.31
CA LEU A 488 -17.29 10.84 5.80
C LEU A 488 -18.34 9.96 6.47
N GLU A 489 -18.66 8.80 5.88
CA GLU A 489 -19.55 7.82 6.52
C GLU A 489 -19.02 7.39 7.91
N ALA A 490 -17.71 7.18 8.06
CA ALA A 490 -17.08 6.84 9.34
C ALA A 490 -17.15 7.99 10.34
N LEU A 491 -16.87 9.23 9.91
CA LEU A 491 -16.89 10.41 10.77
C LEU A 491 -18.31 10.70 11.27
N LEU A 492 -19.32 10.59 10.40
CA LEU A 492 -20.73 10.83 10.71
C LEU A 492 -21.41 9.63 11.42
N GLY A 493 -20.74 8.49 11.52
CA GLY A 493 -21.31 7.29 12.14
C GLY A 493 -22.34 6.56 11.26
N TRP A 494 -22.36 6.83 9.95
CA TRP A 494 -23.30 6.17 9.03
C TRP A 494 -22.91 4.72 8.79
N GLN A 495 -23.85 3.83 9.03
CA GLN A 495 -23.65 2.41 8.75
C GLN A 495 -23.91 2.14 7.26
N SER A 496 -23.08 1.32 6.66
CA SER A 496 -23.26 0.79 5.32
C SER A 496 -23.07 -0.73 5.35
N PRO A 497 -23.80 -1.48 4.52
CA PRO A 497 -23.67 -2.93 4.49
C PRO A 497 -22.23 -3.33 4.11
N PHE A 498 -21.74 -4.39 4.74
CA PHE A 498 -20.42 -4.94 4.43
C PHE A 498 -20.36 -5.41 2.98
N ALA A 499 -19.41 -4.87 2.24
CA ALA A 499 -19.16 -5.25 0.88
C ALA A 499 -17.87 -6.07 0.80
N ARG A 500 -18.02 -7.31 0.39
CA ARG A 500 -16.90 -8.21 0.12
C ARG A 500 -16.15 -7.80 -1.15
N THR A 501 -14.85 -8.07 -1.21
CA THR A 501 -14.01 -7.98 -2.41
C THR A 501 -14.02 -9.33 -3.13
N PRO A 502 -14.57 -9.44 -4.34
CA PRO A 502 -14.58 -10.70 -5.09
C PRO A 502 -13.17 -11.21 -5.40
N LYS A 503 -12.97 -12.53 -5.31
CA LYS A 503 -11.76 -13.26 -5.71
C LYS A 503 -12.14 -14.36 -6.71
N TYR A 504 -11.27 -14.60 -7.69
CA TYR A 504 -11.64 -15.39 -8.87
C TYR A 504 -10.68 -16.55 -9.16
N HIS A 505 -9.74 -16.84 -8.26
CA HIS A 505 -8.70 -17.85 -8.43
C HIS A 505 -7.79 -17.50 -9.64
N VAL A 506 -7.32 -16.26 -9.69
CA VAL A 506 -6.43 -15.78 -10.75
C VAL A 506 -4.99 -15.83 -10.26
N GLU A 507 -4.15 -16.61 -10.94
CA GLU A 507 -2.72 -16.77 -10.61
C GLU A 507 -1.81 -16.31 -11.75
N SER A 508 -2.28 -16.42 -12.98
CA SER A 508 -1.48 -16.14 -14.18
C SER A 508 -2.24 -15.31 -15.21
N LYS A 509 -1.51 -14.70 -16.17
CA LYS A 509 -2.11 -13.93 -17.28
C LYS A 509 -3.05 -14.76 -18.18
N LYS A 510 -2.98 -16.09 -18.11
CA LYS A 510 -3.82 -16.99 -18.91
C LYS A 510 -5.18 -17.25 -18.28
N ASP A 511 -5.33 -16.95 -16.98
CA ASP A 511 -6.55 -17.24 -16.26
C ASP A 511 -7.64 -16.24 -16.64
N LYS A 512 -8.83 -16.75 -16.89
CA LYS A 512 -9.99 -15.94 -17.24
C LYS A 512 -10.79 -15.59 -15.97
N VAL A 513 -11.12 -14.33 -15.81
CA VAL A 513 -12.01 -13.90 -14.72
C VAL A 513 -13.42 -14.46 -14.95
N ARG A 514 -13.90 -15.25 -14.02
CA ARG A 514 -15.29 -15.78 -14.03
C ARG A 514 -16.25 -14.71 -13.49
N ALA A 515 -16.60 -13.77 -14.34
CA ALA A 515 -17.00 -12.42 -13.98
C ALA A 515 -18.45 -12.21 -13.53
N SER A 516 -19.35 -13.19 -13.52
CA SER A 516 -20.78 -12.84 -13.49
C SER A 516 -21.47 -12.81 -12.12
N GLN A 517 -21.07 -13.63 -11.17
CA GLN A 517 -21.88 -13.88 -9.96
C GLN A 517 -21.77 -12.81 -8.88
N TYR A 518 -20.65 -12.10 -8.76
CA TYR A 518 -20.41 -11.16 -7.64
C TYR A 518 -20.45 -9.68 -8.03
N ARG A 519 -21.09 -9.35 -9.15
CA ARG A 519 -21.10 -8.01 -9.71
C ARG A 519 -21.96 -7.03 -8.92
N ARG A 520 -21.36 -5.90 -8.57
CA ARG A 520 -22.11 -4.74 -8.05
C ARG A 520 -22.68 -3.90 -9.18
N ARG A 521 -23.89 -3.38 -8.99
CA ARG A 521 -24.47 -2.34 -9.85
C ARG A 521 -23.58 -1.09 -9.77
N LEU A 522 -23.26 -0.51 -10.93
CA LEU A 522 -22.56 0.75 -11.04
C LEU A 522 -23.39 1.87 -10.44
N GLY A 523 -22.83 2.55 -9.43
CA GLY A 523 -23.43 3.75 -8.88
C GLY A 523 -23.07 5.01 -9.69
N TRP A 524 -23.32 6.18 -9.11
CA TRP A 524 -23.02 7.49 -9.71
C TRP A 524 -21.53 7.89 -9.64
N VAL A 525 -20.74 7.24 -8.80
CA VAL A 525 -19.34 7.58 -8.53
C VAL A 525 -18.48 7.64 -9.80
N PRO A 526 -18.52 6.67 -10.74
CA PRO A 526 -17.71 6.74 -11.96
C PRO A 526 -18.02 7.98 -12.83
N TRP A 527 -19.26 8.43 -12.85
CA TRP A 527 -19.66 9.62 -13.59
C TRP A 527 -19.10 10.90 -12.98
N LEU A 528 -19.10 10.99 -11.64
CA LEU A 528 -18.46 12.10 -10.94
C LEU A 528 -16.94 12.12 -11.15
N GLU A 529 -16.29 10.95 -11.18
CA GLU A 529 -14.87 10.83 -11.51
C GLU A 529 -14.58 11.38 -12.90
N LEU A 530 -15.39 11.03 -13.89
CA LEU A 530 -15.24 11.56 -15.25
C LEU A 530 -15.46 13.08 -15.32
N LEU A 531 -16.44 13.59 -14.58
CA LEU A 531 -16.74 15.02 -14.49
C LEU A 531 -15.53 15.79 -13.88
N ILE A 532 -14.99 15.31 -12.76
CA ILE A 532 -13.83 15.95 -12.12
C ILE A 532 -12.59 15.81 -13.01
N GLY A 533 -12.40 14.68 -13.70
CA GLY A 533 -11.35 14.52 -14.70
C GLY A 533 -11.46 15.56 -15.82
N GLY A 534 -12.68 15.86 -16.29
CA GLY A 534 -12.96 16.95 -17.25
C GLY A 534 -12.63 18.34 -16.70
N TYR A 535 -12.97 18.59 -15.42
CA TYR A 535 -12.56 19.82 -14.72
C TYR A 535 -11.04 19.99 -14.69
N PHE A 536 -10.29 18.92 -14.41
CA PHE A 536 -8.82 18.99 -14.46
C PHE A 536 -8.27 19.12 -15.87
N ALA A 537 -8.92 18.56 -16.89
CA ALA A 537 -8.52 18.79 -18.29
C ALA A 537 -8.68 20.28 -18.68
N LEU A 538 -9.76 20.93 -18.22
CA LEU A 538 -9.93 22.38 -18.36
C LEU A 538 -8.86 23.15 -17.56
N THR A 539 -8.49 22.67 -16.38
CA THR A 539 -7.42 23.29 -15.57
C THR A 539 -6.06 23.16 -16.24
N VAL A 540 -5.77 22.03 -16.90
CA VAL A 540 -4.55 21.86 -17.74
C VAL A 540 -4.57 22.84 -18.91
N TYR A 541 -5.70 22.95 -19.62
CA TYR A 541 -5.84 23.90 -20.70
C TYR A 541 -5.57 25.34 -20.22
N TYR A 542 -6.20 25.76 -19.13
CA TYR A 542 -5.98 27.07 -18.51
C TYR A 542 -4.50 27.29 -18.10
N ALA A 543 -3.83 26.27 -17.54
CA ALA A 543 -2.43 26.37 -17.18
C ALA A 543 -1.51 26.57 -18.40
N ILE A 544 -1.80 25.88 -19.50
CA ILE A 544 -1.05 26.01 -20.77
C ILE A 544 -1.28 27.37 -21.40
N ASP A 545 -2.53 27.84 -21.47
CA ASP A 545 -2.92 29.13 -22.04
C ASP A 545 -2.27 30.31 -21.31
N ASN A 546 -2.04 30.16 -19.98
CA ASN A 546 -1.37 31.16 -19.15
C ASN A 546 0.11 30.84 -18.89
N GLU A 547 0.76 30.05 -19.73
CA GLU A 547 2.20 29.71 -19.70
C GLU A 547 2.68 29.09 -18.36
N ASN A 548 1.78 28.55 -17.53
CA ASN A 548 2.11 27.92 -16.26
C ASN A 548 2.47 26.43 -16.45
N TYR A 549 3.49 26.16 -17.27
CA TYR A 549 3.91 24.79 -17.63
C TYR A 549 4.40 23.95 -16.45
N ILE A 550 4.88 24.59 -15.38
CA ILE A 550 5.42 23.90 -14.18
C ILE A 550 4.35 23.06 -13.46
N THR A 551 3.09 23.50 -13.49
CA THR A 551 1.99 22.80 -12.82
C THR A 551 1.38 21.70 -13.69
N VAL A 552 1.57 21.75 -15.01
CA VAL A 552 0.94 20.83 -15.97
C VAL A 552 1.21 19.35 -15.66
N PRO A 553 2.44 18.89 -15.37
CA PRO A 553 2.69 17.48 -15.07
C PRO A 553 1.87 16.96 -13.87
N PHE A 554 1.69 17.80 -12.84
CA PHE A 554 0.89 17.45 -11.67
C PHE A 554 -0.60 17.40 -11.98
N LEU A 555 -1.11 18.38 -12.76
CA LEU A 555 -2.51 18.42 -13.20
C LEU A 555 -2.88 17.21 -14.06
N ILE A 556 -1.96 16.75 -14.92
CA ILE A 556 -2.15 15.55 -15.74
C ILE A 556 -2.34 14.31 -14.87
N LEU A 557 -1.68 14.19 -13.71
CA LEU A 557 -1.92 13.06 -12.79
C LEU A 557 -3.37 13.01 -12.30
N PHE A 558 -3.98 14.17 -12.06
CA PHE A 558 -5.39 14.24 -11.68
C PHE A 558 -6.31 13.82 -12.83
N VAL A 559 -6.05 14.30 -14.04
CA VAL A 559 -6.80 13.90 -15.25
C VAL A 559 -6.73 12.38 -15.43
N ILE A 560 -5.51 11.82 -15.45
CA ILE A 560 -5.30 10.38 -15.62
C ILE A 560 -5.98 9.60 -14.49
N GLY A 561 -5.82 10.04 -13.24
CA GLY A 561 -6.37 9.35 -12.07
C GLY A 561 -7.89 9.24 -12.13
N TYR A 562 -8.58 10.36 -12.29
CA TYR A 562 -10.03 10.39 -12.33
C TYR A 562 -10.60 9.69 -13.57
N TRP A 563 -10.03 9.93 -14.76
CA TRP A 563 -10.53 9.27 -15.97
C TRP A 563 -10.23 7.77 -15.98
N TYR A 564 -9.04 7.35 -15.56
CA TYR A 564 -8.70 5.92 -15.49
C TYR A 564 -9.64 5.16 -14.55
N THR A 565 -9.86 5.66 -13.32
CA THR A 565 -10.73 4.99 -12.35
C THR A 565 -12.20 5.01 -12.78
N GLY A 566 -12.67 6.11 -13.36
CA GLY A 566 -14.02 6.25 -13.89
C GLY A 566 -14.27 5.34 -15.09
N LEU A 567 -13.42 5.42 -16.11
CA LEU A 567 -13.55 4.62 -17.33
C LEU A 567 -13.42 3.13 -17.05
N MET A 568 -12.40 2.70 -16.29
CA MET A 568 -12.22 1.29 -15.95
C MET A 568 -13.41 0.73 -15.17
N SER A 569 -13.99 1.50 -14.26
CA SER A 569 -15.20 1.09 -13.55
C SER A 569 -16.40 0.88 -14.50
N LEU A 570 -16.55 1.74 -15.51
CA LEU A 570 -17.62 1.64 -16.50
C LEU A 570 -17.38 0.52 -17.52
N LEU A 571 -16.15 0.40 -18.06
CA LEU A 571 -15.80 -0.55 -19.11
C LEU A 571 -15.80 -1.98 -18.58
N GLN A 572 -15.14 -2.25 -17.47
CA GLN A 572 -15.16 -3.58 -16.83
C GLN A 572 -16.60 -3.99 -16.49
N GLY A 573 -17.46 -3.03 -16.16
CA GLY A 573 -18.89 -3.21 -16.04
C GLY A 573 -19.57 -3.75 -17.32
N ARG A 574 -19.16 -3.35 -18.51
CA ARG A 574 -19.81 -3.71 -19.79
C ARG A 574 -19.22 -4.97 -20.43
N PHE A 575 -17.92 -5.11 -20.49
CA PHE A 575 -17.26 -6.21 -21.22
C PHE A 575 -17.44 -7.60 -20.61
N ALA A 576 -17.62 -7.70 -19.30
CA ALA A 576 -17.92 -8.98 -18.69
C ALA A 576 -19.36 -9.46 -18.96
N GLY A 577 -20.24 -8.61 -19.50
CA GLY A 577 -21.58 -9.01 -20.01
C GLY A 577 -21.55 -9.77 -21.35
N LEU A 578 -20.47 -9.61 -22.11
CA LEU A 578 -20.31 -10.23 -23.43
C LEU A 578 -19.70 -11.65 -23.41
N SER A 579 -19.11 -12.07 -22.30
CA SER A 579 -18.50 -13.42 -22.15
C SER A 579 -19.44 -14.49 -21.61
N LEU A 580 -20.73 -14.19 -21.45
CA LEU A 580 -21.72 -15.07 -20.80
C LEU A 580 -22.30 -16.19 -21.66
N SER A 581 -21.75 -16.48 -22.84
CA SER A 581 -22.32 -17.52 -23.72
C SER A 581 -21.49 -18.81 -23.90
N ALA A 582 -20.40 -19.01 -23.11
CA ALA A 582 -19.65 -20.25 -23.22
C ALA A 582 -19.12 -20.70 -21.84
N ASP A 583 -19.52 -21.91 -21.48
CA ASP A 583 -18.97 -22.79 -20.46
C ASP A 583 -19.52 -22.71 -19.03
N ALA A 584 -20.77 -23.10 -18.88
CA ALA A 584 -21.27 -23.76 -17.67
C ALA A 584 -20.94 -25.28 -17.75
N HIS A 585 -19.75 -25.68 -17.32
CA HIS A 585 -19.48 -27.04 -16.86
C HIS A 585 -18.34 -27.04 -15.85
N SER A 586 -18.73 -27.02 -14.57
CA SER A 586 -17.87 -27.46 -13.47
C SER A 586 -17.46 -28.92 -13.73
N LYS A 587 -16.15 -29.16 -13.82
CA LYS A 587 -15.65 -30.55 -13.74
C LYS A 587 -15.82 -30.97 -12.28
N PRO A 588 -16.53 -32.08 -12.01
CA PRO A 588 -16.54 -32.68 -10.70
C PRO A 588 -15.12 -33.16 -10.34
N PHE A 589 -14.82 -33.21 -9.03
CA PHE A 589 -13.60 -33.82 -8.52
C PHE A 589 -13.29 -35.12 -9.25
N PRO A 590 -12.05 -35.41 -9.59
CA PRO A 590 -11.66 -36.73 -9.99
C PRO A 590 -11.81 -37.64 -8.76
N VAL A 591 -12.92 -38.36 -8.69
CA VAL A 591 -13.05 -39.58 -7.89
C VAL A 591 -12.16 -40.58 -8.58
N GLY A 592 -10.98 -40.84 -8.06
CA GLY A 592 -10.08 -41.77 -8.69
C GLY A 592 -8.78 -41.95 -7.94
N VAL A 593 -8.75 -43.03 -7.20
CA VAL A 593 -7.71 -43.97 -6.80
C VAL A 593 -6.52 -43.39 -6.00
#